data_04ff8c4980b96d77024874d56c97b0ab
#
_entry.id   04ff8c4980b96d77024874d56c97b0ab
#
_cell.length_a   1.000
_cell.length_b   1.000
_cell.length_c   1.000
_cell.angle_alpha   90.00
_cell.angle_beta   90.00
_cell.angle_gamma   90.00
#
_symmetry.space_group_name_H-M   'P 1'
#
loop_
_entity.id
_entity.type
_entity.pdbx_description
1 polymer ?
#
loop_
_entity_poly.entity_id
_entity_poly.type
_entity_poly.pdbx_seq_one_letter_code
_entity_poly.pdbx_strand_id
1 'polypeptide(L)'
;MKKLIVTADDYGYTKAINEGIIRAVTEGIVTDIALMVLTDPEDLEHGLKLLKDHNLNEVGLHTSLFHWGKTERPGRGDFIKFFKEASDNEIEKRALSEIAEFERLVGAKPKFISPQFNMHGNLRLLKIMAKYVVANNIPMRIPRALIEIEEITDSNYSAEIYLKRLGVKMTNHLYAHILGADTEAIKQSFLHELGSVQDDESVEIILHPGYNDQITLESSSLNYERARDLSLALDPIFSKNIQDLGYTFSHMSSLWSQK
;
A
#
# COMPACT_ATOMS: atom_id res chain seq x y z
N MET A 1 7.48 -20.07 -10.98
CA MET A 1 6.06 -19.90 -10.59
C MET A 1 5.86 -18.43 -10.25
N LYS A 2 4.91 -17.77 -10.92
CA LYS A 2 4.63 -16.35 -10.73
C LYS A 2 3.99 -16.09 -9.37
N LYS A 3 4.41 -15.03 -8.67
CA LYS A 3 3.83 -14.64 -7.39
C LYS A 3 3.01 -13.37 -7.54
N LEU A 4 1.79 -13.38 -7.01
CA LEU A 4 0.94 -12.21 -6.93
C LEU A 4 0.72 -11.81 -5.47
N ILE A 5 1.00 -10.57 -5.18
CA ILE A 5 0.72 -9.90 -3.93
C ILE A 5 -0.38 -8.88 -4.22
N VAL A 6 -1.46 -8.92 -3.47
CA VAL A 6 -2.55 -7.96 -3.59
C VAL A 6 -2.62 -7.16 -2.30
N THR A 7 -2.16 -5.91 -2.37
CA THR A 7 -2.10 -5.02 -1.21
C THR A 7 -3.34 -4.12 -1.17
N ALA A 8 -4.04 -4.13 -0.03
CA ALA A 8 -5.08 -3.15 0.24
C ALA A 8 -4.50 -1.95 0.99
N ASP A 9 -4.51 -0.79 0.35
CA ASP A 9 -4.05 0.48 0.94
C ASP A 9 -5.15 1.16 1.76
N ASP A 10 -4.77 2.14 2.59
CA ASP A 10 -5.62 3.01 3.41
C ASP A 10 -6.33 2.32 4.60
N TYR A 11 -5.88 1.16 5.07
CA TYR A 11 -6.42 0.57 6.30
C TYR A 11 -6.15 1.47 7.51
N GLY A 12 -7.12 1.64 8.38
CA GLY A 12 -7.05 2.55 9.52
C GLY A 12 -7.71 3.93 9.26
N TYR A 13 -8.08 4.24 8.01
CA TYR A 13 -8.58 5.56 7.65
C TYR A 13 -10.01 5.83 8.10
N THR A 14 -10.98 4.94 7.82
CA THR A 14 -12.34 4.99 8.33
C THR A 14 -12.85 3.60 8.68
N LYS A 15 -13.88 3.49 9.55
CA LYS A 15 -14.49 2.20 9.89
C LYS A 15 -15.00 1.45 8.66
N ALA A 16 -15.66 2.15 7.75
CA ALA A 16 -16.21 1.57 6.53
C ALA A 16 -15.12 1.03 5.60
N ILE A 17 -13.99 1.74 5.47
CA ILE A 17 -12.83 1.26 4.72
C ILE A 17 -12.23 0.04 5.41
N ASN A 18 -12.04 0.06 6.74
CA ASN A 18 -11.52 -1.07 7.51
C ASN A 18 -12.36 -2.34 7.28
N GLU A 19 -13.67 -2.24 7.40
CA GLU A 19 -14.59 -3.38 7.19
C GLU A 19 -14.52 -3.94 5.76
N GLY A 20 -14.46 -3.06 4.75
CA GLY A 20 -14.31 -3.47 3.36
C GLY A 20 -12.98 -4.19 3.09
N ILE A 21 -11.88 -3.68 3.65
CA ILE A 21 -10.55 -4.32 3.53
C ILE A 21 -10.54 -5.68 4.23
N ILE A 22 -11.07 -5.78 5.45
CA ILE A 22 -11.15 -7.07 6.17
C ILE A 22 -11.92 -8.09 5.32
N ARG A 23 -13.05 -7.70 4.74
CA ARG A 23 -13.80 -8.58 3.86
C ARG A 23 -13.00 -9.01 2.64
N ALA A 24 -12.28 -8.08 2.00
CA ALA A 24 -11.44 -8.38 0.85
C ALA A 24 -10.29 -9.35 1.16
N VAL A 25 -9.79 -9.35 2.42
CA VAL A 25 -8.77 -10.30 2.89
C VAL A 25 -9.39 -11.65 3.25
N THR A 26 -10.51 -11.67 3.94
CA THR A 26 -11.09 -12.92 4.47
C THR A 26 -11.89 -13.71 3.45
N GLU A 27 -12.49 -13.03 2.47
CA GLU A 27 -13.37 -13.64 1.47
C GLU A 27 -12.84 -13.50 0.03
N GLY A 28 -11.82 -12.67 -0.20
CA GLY A 28 -11.33 -12.29 -1.51
C GLY A 28 -9.87 -12.63 -1.77
N ILE A 29 -9.25 -11.86 -2.65
CA ILE A 29 -7.87 -12.09 -3.13
C ILE A 29 -6.82 -11.22 -2.45
N VAL A 30 -7.20 -10.29 -1.57
CA VAL A 30 -6.24 -9.42 -0.88
C VAL A 30 -5.35 -10.26 0.04
N THR A 31 -4.04 -10.09 -0.08
CA THR A 31 -3.05 -10.83 0.71
C THR A 31 -2.44 -9.99 1.82
N ASP A 32 -2.25 -8.71 1.59
CA ASP A 32 -1.50 -7.82 2.47
C ASP A 32 -2.29 -6.54 2.78
N ILE A 33 -2.19 -6.07 4.01
CA ILE A 33 -2.87 -4.87 4.50
C ILE A 33 -1.84 -3.78 4.76
N ALA A 34 -2.01 -2.61 4.15
CA ALA A 34 -1.20 -1.43 4.39
C ALA A 34 -1.91 -0.48 5.37
N LEU A 35 -1.44 -0.47 6.61
CA LEU A 35 -2.04 0.26 7.74
C LEU A 35 -1.50 1.67 7.84
N MET A 36 -2.40 2.66 7.83
CA MET A 36 -2.16 4.04 8.22
C MET A 36 -2.28 4.18 9.74
N VAL A 37 -1.29 4.75 10.38
CA VAL A 37 -1.28 4.92 11.86
C VAL A 37 -1.52 6.37 12.30
N LEU A 38 -1.45 7.32 11.38
CA LEU A 38 -1.72 8.73 11.62
C LEU A 38 -3.14 9.09 11.15
N THR A 39 -4.15 8.48 11.79
CA THR A 39 -5.56 8.66 11.48
C THR A 39 -6.37 8.96 12.75
N ASP A 40 -7.66 9.18 12.61
CA ASP A 40 -8.52 9.43 13.77
C ASP A 40 -8.50 8.21 14.71
N PRO A 41 -8.28 8.41 16.04
CA PRO A 41 -8.09 7.31 16.98
C PRO A 41 -9.21 6.26 16.98
N GLU A 42 -10.45 6.70 16.85
CA GLU A 42 -11.63 5.82 16.85
C GLU A 42 -11.65 4.85 15.65
N ASP A 43 -11.22 5.32 14.47
CA ASP A 43 -11.17 4.51 13.26
C ASP A 43 -9.96 3.57 13.29
N LEU A 44 -8.85 4.05 13.83
CA LEU A 44 -7.63 3.25 14.02
C LEU A 44 -7.86 2.13 15.04
N GLU A 45 -8.44 2.42 16.21
CA GLU A 45 -8.78 1.41 17.23
C GLU A 45 -9.73 0.36 16.67
N HIS A 46 -10.75 0.77 15.90
CA HIS A 46 -11.65 -0.15 15.21
C HIS A 46 -10.88 -1.08 14.26
N GLY A 47 -9.97 -0.53 13.45
CA GLY A 47 -9.13 -1.32 12.56
C GLY A 47 -8.24 -2.31 13.31
N LEU A 48 -7.53 -1.86 14.34
CA LEU A 48 -6.67 -2.73 15.16
C LEU A 48 -7.46 -3.87 15.83
N LYS A 49 -8.68 -3.58 16.28
CA LYS A 49 -9.58 -4.61 16.82
C LYS A 49 -9.93 -5.66 15.77
N LEU A 50 -10.30 -5.24 14.56
CA LEU A 50 -10.63 -6.15 13.46
C LEU A 50 -9.44 -7.05 13.07
N LEU A 51 -8.21 -6.51 13.00
CA LEU A 51 -7.01 -7.33 12.75
C LEU A 51 -6.86 -8.43 13.78
N LYS A 52 -7.07 -8.11 15.06
CA LYS A 52 -6.99 -9.07 16.15
C LYS A 52 -8.11 -10.11 16.10
N ASP A 53 -9.34 -9.68 15.88
CA ASP A 53 -10.53 -10.56 15.85
C ASP A 53 -10.43 -11.60 14.72
N HIS A 54 -9.83 -11.22 13.58
CA HIS A 54 -9.61 -12.09 12.42
C HIS A 54 -8.21 -12.74 12.37
N ASN A 55 -7.36 -12.52 13.39
CA ASN A 55 -6.00 -13.06 13.47
C ASN A 55 -5.14 -12.75 12.23
N LEU A 56 -5.24 -11.51 11.72
CA LEU A 56 -4.52 -11.05 10.53
C LEU A 56 -3.17 -10.44 10.91
N ASN A 57 -2.10 -10.98 10.34
CA ASN A 57 -0.73 -10.65 10.72
C ASN A 57 0.14 -10.13 9.56
N GLU A 58 -0.30 -10.24 8.30
CA GLU A 58 0.41 -9.70 7.14
C GLU A 58 0.06 -8.22 6.95
N VAL A 59 0.52 -7.42 7.93
CA VAL A 59 0.26 -5.99 8.01
C VAL A 59 1.55 -5.20 7.82
N GLY A 60 1.56 -4.34 6.82
CA GLY A 60 2.63 -3.39 6.55
C GLY A 60 2.26 -1.97 6.99
N LEU A 61 3.25 -1.08 7.02
CA LEU A 61 3.04 0.34 7.27
C LEU A 61 2.74 1.09 5.98
N HIS A 62 1.58 1.75 5.92
CA HIS A 62 1.25 2.72 4.88
C HIS A 62 1.64 4.12 5.34
N THR A 63 2.91 4.49 5.13
CA THR A 63 3.48 5.75 5.61
C THR A 63 2.81 6.95 4.97
N SER A 64 2.24 7.83 5.76
CA SER A 64 1.53 9.02 5.28
C SER A 64 2.26 10.35 5.56
N LEU A 65 3.13 10.39 6.55
CA LEU A 65 3.85 11.56 7.09
C LEU A 65 2.95 12.66 7.68
N PHE A 66 1.65 12.57 7.50
CA PHE A 66 0.64 13.51 7.94
C PHE A 66 -0.53 12.77 8.57
N HIS A 67 -1.25 13.49 9.44
CA HIS A 67 -2.53 13.01 9.96
C HIS A 67 -3.60 13.04 8.85
N TRP A 68 -4.36 11.95 8.76
CA TRP A 68 -5.50 11.77 7.84
C TRP A 68 -6.77 11.61 8.66
N GLY A 69 -7.44 12.74 8.94
CA GLY A 69 -8.69 12.75 9.70
C GLY A 69 -9.91 12.94 8.82
N LYS A 70 -11.08 12.82 9.44
CA LYS A 70 -12.38 13.01 8.79
C LYS A 70 -12.58 14.45 8.31
N THR A 71 -12.03 15.41 9.04
CA THR A 71 -12.18 16.85 8.77
C THR A 71 -10.95 17.48 8.14
N GLU A 72 -9.79 16.88 8.34
CA GLU A 72 -8.52 17.38 7.83
C GLU A 72 -7.76 16.25 7.17
N ARG A 73 -7.49 16.41 5.92
CA ARG A 73 -6.59 15.50 5.16
C ARG A 73 -5.62 16.33 4.33
N PRO A 74 -4.37 15.89 4.24
CA PRO A 74 -3.40 16.57 3.39
C PRO A 74 -3.79 16.42 1.92
N GLY A 75 -3.72 17.50 1.18
CA GLY A 75 -3.83 17.51 -0.27
C GLY A 75 -2.46 17.41 -0.93
N ARG A 76 -2.45 17.21 -2.27
CA ARG A 76 -1.21 17.20 -3.05
C ARG A 76 -0.30 18.40 -2.75
N GLY A 77 -0.89 19.60 -2.60
CA GLY A 77 -0.14 20.83 -2.31
C GLY A 77 0.62 20.80 -0.99
N ASP A 78 0.07 20.12 0.03
CA ASP A 78 0.72 20.01 1.35
C ASP A 78 1.97 19.16 1.27
N PHE A 79 1.94 18.05 0.53
CA PHE A 79 3.12 17.22 0.27
C PHE A 79 4.18 17.98 -0.51
N ILE A 80 3.81 18.68 -1.59
CA ILE A 80 4.73 19.50 -2.38
C ILE A 80 5.40 20.55 -1.48
N LYS A 81 4.62 21.29 -0.71
CA LYS A 81 5.14 22.29 0.21
C LYS A 81 6.09 21.67 1.21
N PHE A 82 5.68 20.60 1.88
CA PHE A 82 6.48 19.91 2.89
C PHE A 82 7.84 19.46 2.33
N PHE A 83 7.86 18.74 1.22
CA PHE A 83 9.14 18.26 0.66
C PHE A 83 10.03 19.36 0.11
N LYS A 84 9.48 20.52 -0.26
CA LYS A 84 10.27 21.68 -0.68
C LYS A 84 10.86 22.47 0.51
N GLU A 85 10.13 22.56 1.60
CA GLU A 85 10.47 23.44 2.72
C GLU A 85 11.12 22.70 3.91
N ALA A 86 10.74 21.43 4.16
CA ALA A 86 11.23 20.67 5.29
C ALA A 86 12.72 20.32 5.19
N SER A 87 13.41 20.38 6.30
CA SER A 87 14.76 19.85 6.43
C SER A 87 14.78 18.31 6.40
N ASP A 88 15.94 17.71 6.11
CA ASP A 88 16.10 16.25 6.19
C ASP A 88 15.80 15.71 7.59
N ASN A 89 16.17 16.46 8.62
CA ASN A 89 15.88 16.10 10.01
C ASN A 89 14.36 16.09 10.31
N GLU A 90 13.59 16.97 9.72
CA GLU A 90 12.13 16.98 9.88
C GLU A 90 11.47 15.81 9.15
N ILE A 91 11.90 15.51 7.93
CA ILE A 91 11.44 14.33 7.19
C ILE A 91 11.77 13.05 7.97
N GLU A 92 13.01 12.95 8.46
CA GLU A 92 13.47 11.80 9.26
C GLU A 92 12.64 11.65 10.54
N LYS A 93 12.44 12.74 11.28
CA LYS A 93 11.63 12.73 12.50
C LYS A 93 10.20 12.22 12.24
N ARG A 94 9.53 12.71 11.19
CA ARG A 94 8.16 12.26 10.85
C ARG A 94 8.15 10.78 10.45
N ALA A 95 9.01 10.36 9.54
CA ALA A 95 9.06 8.99 9.07
C ALA A 95 9.37 8.00 10.21
N LEU A 96 10.35 8.28 11.04
CA LEU A 96 10.71 7.41 12.16
C LEU A 96 9.67 7.41 13.28
N SER A 97 9.01 8.54 13.54
CA SER A 97 7.91 8.61 14.52
C SER A 97 6.73 7.76 14.06
N GLU A 98 6.41 7.75 12.78
CA GLU A 98 5.32 6.94 12.21
C GLU A 98 5.64 5.45 12.26
N ILE A 99 6.88 5.06 11.97
CA ILE A 99 7.36 3.67 12.15
C ILE A 99 7.25 3.25 13.62
N ALA A 100 7.71 4.09 14.54
CA ALA A 100 7.65 3.79 15.97
C ALA A 100 6.20 3.67 16.47
N GLU A 101 5.30 4.50 15.97
CA GLU A 101 3.87 4.43 16.29
C GLU A 101 3.25 3.14 15.77
N PHE A 102 3.59 2.70 14.56
CA PHE A 102 3.17 1.41 14.03
C PHE A 102 3.62 0.26 14.97
N GLU A 103 4.91 0.22 15.31
CA GLU A 103 5.44 -0.82 16.20
C GLU A 103 4.75 -0.83 17.58
N ARG A 104 4.46 0.36 18.12
CA ARG A 104 3.74 0.51 19.39
C ARG A 104 2.31 -0.03 19.32
N LEU A 105 1.59 0.27 18.24
CA LEU A 105 0.17 -0.08 18.07
C LEU A 105 -0.02 -1.56 17.72
N VAL A 106 0.80 -2.06 16.80
CA VAL A 106 0.71 -3.44 16.30
C VAL A 106 1.45 -4.43 17.20
N GLY A 107 2.43 -3.95 17.98
CA GLY A 107 3.28 -4.79 18.83
C GLY A 107 4.32 -5.60 18.05
N ALA A 108 4.54 -5.27 16.78
CA ALA A 108 5.48 -5.93 15.87
C ALA A 108 6.00 -4.96 14.82
N LYS A 109 7.11 -5.31 14.17
CA LYS A 109 7.62 -4.57 13.01
C LYS A 109 6.69 -4.75 11.82
N PRO A 110 6.57 -3.73 10.93
CA PRO A 110 5.78 -3.87 9.72
C PRO A 110 6.32 -5.00 8.84
N LYS A 111 5.42 -5.76 8.23
CA LYS A 111 5.76 -6.83 7.29
C LYS A 111 6.32 -6.30 5.97
N PHE A 112 5.95 -5.08 5.62
CA PHE A 112 6.44 -4.31 4.48
C PHE A 112 6.19 -2.82 4.72
N ILE A 113 6.76 -1.96 3.87
CA ILE A 113 6.46 -0.53 3.88
C ILE A 113 5.99 -0.10 2.49
N SER A 114 4.83 0.57 2.45
CA SER A 114 4.22 1.12 1.25
C SER A 114 3.81 2.58 1.47
N PRO A 115 4.64 3.56 1.09
CA PRO A 115 4.31 4.96 1.30
C PRO A 115 3.15 5.46 0.45
N GLN A 116 2.31 6.30 1.04
CA GLN A 116 1.22 7.01 0.38
C GLN A 116 1.72 7.72 -0.89
N PHE A 117 0.93 7.68 -1.98
CA PHE A 117 1.29 8.25 -3.28
C PHE A 117 2.65 7.81 -3.82
N ASN A 118 3.19 6.69 -3.37
CA ASN A 118 4.57 6.28 -3.67
C ASN A 118 5.61 7.39 -3.43
N MET A 119 5.40 8.23 -2.39
CA MET A 119 6.25 9.38 -2.09
C MET A 119 7.71 9.02 -1.79
N HIS A 120 8.03 7.74 -1.60
CA HIS A 120 9.42 7.26 -1.52
C HIS A 120 10.16 7.29 -2.86
N GLY A 121 9.53 7.73 -3.95
CA GLY A 121 10.23 8.25 -5.11
C GLY A 121 11.08 9.48 -4.80
N ASN A 122 10.79 10.20 -3.70
CA ASN A 122 11.66 11.24 -3.17
C ASN A 122 12.89 10.62 -2.48
N LEU A 123 14.09 10.88 -3.00
CA LEU A 123 15.33 10.26 -2.51
C LEU A 123 15.71 10.65 -1.08
N ARG A 124 15.24 11.79 -0.57
CA ARG A 124 15.48 12.19 0.83
C ARG A 124 14.72 11.26 1.77
N LEU A 125 13.42 11.08 1.56
CA LEU A 125 12.59 10.14 2.31
C LEU A 125 13.08 8.70 2.13
N LEU A 126 13.35 8.30 0.89
CA LEU A 126 13.81 6.95 0.57
C LEU A 126 15.05 6.55 1.34
N LYS A 127 16.06 7.42 1.40
CA LYS A 127 17.32 7.16 2.13
C LYS A 127 17.10 6.97 3.63
N ILE A 128 16.13 7.69 4.20
CA ILE A 128 15.77 7.54 5.62
C ILE A 128 15.10 6.18 5.84
N MET A 129 14.08 5.87 5.07
CA MET A 129 13.34 4.61 5.20
C MET A 129 14.19 3.38 4.87
N ALA A 130 15.10 3.50 3.89
CA ALA A 130 15.99 2.43 3.49
C ALA A 130 16.90 1.96 4.64
N LYS A 131 17.38 2.86 5.51
CA LYS A 131 18.16 2.49 6.69
C LYS A 131 17.38 1.52 7.60
N TYR A 132 16.09 1.82 7.83
CA TYR A 132 15.23 1.02 8.68
C TYR A 132 14.90 -0.35 8.03
N VAL A 133 14.50 -0.36 6.76
CA VAL A 133 14.11 -1.60 6.10
C VAL A 133 15.28 -2.56 5.90
N VAL A 134 16.48 -2.05 5.59
CA VAL A 134 17.70 -2.87 5.49
C VAL A 134 18.07 -3.47 6.85
N ALA A 135 18.09 -2.65 7.91
CA ALA A 135 18.46 -3.11 9.26
C ALA A 135 17.49 -4.19 9.81
N ASN A 136 16.27 -4.24 9.30
CA ASN A 136 15.22 -5.13 9.80
C ASN A 136 14.78 -6.21 8.80
N ASN A 137 15.40 -6.29 7.62
CA ASN A 137 15.03 -7.20 6.53
C ASN A 137 13.54 -7.06 6.13
N ILE A 138 13.06 -5.83 6.00
CA ILE A 138 11.69 -5.54 5.64
C ILE A 138 11.62 -5.24 4.14
N PRO A 139 10.73 -5.86 3.35
CA PRO A 139 10.51 -5.49 1.97
C PRO A 139 9.83 -4.13 1.86
N MET A 140 10.01 -3.48 0.72
CA MET A 140 9.39 -2.20 0.43
C MET A 140 8.69 -2.26 -0.93
N ARG A 141 7.57 -1.56 -1.05
CA ARG A 141 6.92 -1.36 -2.35
C ARG A 141 7.92 -0.73 -3.33
N ILE A 142 7.87 -1.17 -4.57
CA ILE A 142 8.72 -0.59 -5.61
C ILE A 142 8.35 0.89 -5.81
N PRO A 143 9.34 1.82 -5.82
CA PRO A 143 9.08 3.25 -5.92
C PRO A 143 8.74 3.67 -7.37
N ARG A 144 7.63 3.16 -7.89
CA ARG A 144 7.09 3.59 -9.19
C ARG A 144 5.85 4.43 -8.93
N ALA A 145 5.91 5.69 -9.27
CA ALA A 145 4.78 6.57 -9.13
C ALA A 145 3.67 6.13 -10.10
N LEU A 146 2.50 5.91 -9.54
CA LEU A 146 1.27 5.64 -10.29
C LEU A 146 0.46 6.93 -10.49
N ILE A 147 0.60 7.85 -9.53
CA ILE A 147 0.19 9.25 -9.61
C ILE A 147 1.40 10.05 -9.15
N GLU A 148 2.16 10.58 -10.11
CA GLU A 148 3.38 11.32 -9.79
C GLU A 148 3.04 12.67 -9.15
N ILE A 149 3.67 12.92 -8.01
CA ILE A 149 3.88 14.28 -7.55
C ILE A 149 5.25 14.67 -8.12
N GLU A 150 5.28 14.99 -9.41
CA GLU A 150 6.51 15.25 -10.17
C GLU A 150 7.41 16.29 -9.50
N GLU A 151 6.81 17.26 -8.81
CA GLU A 151 7.53 18.34 -8.16
C GLU A 151 8.39 17.90 -6.96
N ILE A 152 8.13 16.71 -6.42
CA ILE A 152 8.87 16.20 -5.25
C ILE A 152 9.45 14.81 -5.47
N THR A 153 9.13 14.17 -6.59
CA THR A 153 9.64 12.84 -6.93
C THR A 153 10.92 12.98 -7.74
N ASP A 154 11.99 12.36 -7.26
CA ASP A 154 13.18 12.11 -8.06
C ASP A 154 12.87 11.02 -9.09
N SER A 155 13.80 10.77 -10.03
CA SER A 155 13.61 9.70 -10.99
C SER A 155 13.28 8.37 -10.29
N ASN A 156 12.12 7.79 -10.60
CA ASN A 156 11.70 6.46 -10.10
C ASN A 156 12.77 5.40 -10.34
N TYR A 157 13.45 5.48 -11.49
CA TYR A 157 14.57 4.61 -11.83
C TYR A 157 15.74 4.75 -10.84
N SER A 158 16.06 5.99 -10.43
CA SER A 158 17.13 6.23 -9.43
C SER A 158 16.76 5.66 -8.06
N ALA A 159 15.52 5.80 -7.64
CA ALA A 159 15.01 5.27 -6.37
C ALA A 159 15.02 3.73 -6.36
N GLU A 160 14.56 3.09 -7.42
CA GLU A 160 14.57 1.64 -7.55
C GLU A 160 15.99 1.08 -7.55
N ILE A 161 16.92 1.68 -8.33
CA ILE A 161 18.34 1.28 -8.34
C ILE A 161 18.96 1.41 -6.95
N TYR A 162 18.65 2.48 -6.24
CA TYR A 162 19.17 2.70 -4.90
C TYR A 162 18.76 1.58 -3.94
N LEU A 163 17.49 1.21 -3.91
CA LEU A 163 16.99 0.10 -3.09
C LEU A 163 17.60 -1.25 -3.49
N LYS A 164 17.70 -1.54 -4.81
CA LYS A 164 18.34 -2.76 -5.32
C LYS A 164 19.78 -2.88 -4.88
N ARG A 165 20.56 -1.79 -4.93
CA ARG A 165 21.96 -1.77 -4.46
C ARG A 165 22.10 -2.04 -2.97
N LEU A 166 21.11 -1.70 -2.17
CA LEU A 166 21.06 -2.00 -0.74
C LEU A 166 20.53 -3.41 -0.44
N GLY A 167 20.12 -4.17 -1.46
CA GLY A 167 19.55 -5.50 -1.30
C GLY A 167 18.12 -5.52 -0.77
N VAL A 168 17.42 -4.38 -0.76
CA VAL A 168 16.02 -4.32 -0.35
C VAL A 168 15.17 -5.14 -1.31
N LYS A 169 14.32 -5.99 -0.77
CA LYS A 169 13.40 -6.82 -1.53
C LYS A 169 12.18 -6.01 -1.95
N MET A 170 11.84 -6.13 -3.22
CA MET A 170 10.67 -5.51 -3.87
C MET A 170 10.09 -6.51 -4.85
N THR A 171 8.86 -6.32 -5.26
CA THR A 171 8.29 -7.04 -6.41
C THR A 171 8.99 -6.61 -7.72
N ASN A 172 8.86 -7.42 -8.76
CA ASN A 172 9.38 -7.06 -10.09
C ASN A 172 8.47 -6.05 -10.79
N HIS A 173 7.16 -6.16 -10.55
CA HIS A 173 6.14 -5.32 -11.17
C HIS A 173 5.18 -4.75 -10.13
N LEU A 174 4.62 -3.58 -10.43
CA LEU A 174 3.60 -2.89 -9.64
C LEU A 174 2.51 -2.41 -10.59
N TYR A 175 1.28 -2.82 -10.34
CA TYR A 175 0.11 -2.40 -11.11
C TYR A 175 -0.96 -1.80 -10.21
N ALA A 176 -1.58 -0.73 -10.67
CA ALA A 176 -2.72 -0.12 -10.03
C ALA A 176 -3.55 0.67 -11.04
N HIS A 177 -4.85 0.52 -10.96
CA HIS A 177 -5.81 1.26 -11.78
C HIS A 177 -6.71 2.09 -10.84
N ILE A 178 -6.15 3.20 -10.34
CA ILE A 178 -6.78 3.98 -9.27
C ILE A 178 -8.00 4.73 -9.78
N LEU A 179 -7.92 5.35 -10.95
CA LEU A 179 -8.99 6.20 -11.50
C LEU A 179 -9.65 5.56 -12.73
N GLY A 180 -10.88 5.93 -12.99
CA GLY A 180 -11.57 5.76 -14.27
C GLY A 180 -12.43 4.52 -14.38
N ALA A 181 -12.21 3.71 -15.37
CA ALA A 181 -13.04 2.66 -15.94
C ALA A 181 -13.86 1.80 -14.95
N ASP A 182 -14.91 1.19 -15.47
CA ASP A 182 -15.75 0.24 -14.72
C ASP A 182 -14.97 -1.01 -14.29
N THR A 183 -15.59 -1.82 -13.43
CA THR A 183 -14.97 -3.01 -12.85
C THR A 183 -14.46 -3.99 -13.90
N GLU A 184 -15.22 -4.21 -14.99
CA GLU A 184 -14.83 -5.18 -16.01
C GLU A 184 -13.64 -4.68 -16.83
N ALA A 185 -13.61 -3.38 -17.18
CA ALA A 185 -12.47 -2.79 -17.89
C ALA A 185 -11.17 -2.87 -17.05
N ILE A 186 -11.24 -2.58 -15.76
CA ILE A 186 -10.10 -2.71 -14.84
C ILE A 186 -9.64 -4.16 -14.71
N LYS A 187 -10.58 -5.10 -14.59
CA LYS A 187 -10.27 -6.53 -14.56
C LYS A 187 -9.53 -6.99 -15.81
N GLN A 188 -10.00 -6.58 -16.99
CA GLN A 188 -9.32 -6.91 -18.25
C GLN A 188 -7.92 -6.27 -18.34
N SER A 189 -7.76 -5.04 -17.86
CA SER A 189 -6.46 -4.39 -17.81
C SER A 189 -5.46 -5.15 -16.94
N PHE A 190 -5.86 -5.53 -15.71
CA PHE A 190 -5.01 -6.36 -14.85
C PHE A 190 -4.67 -7.71 -15.47
N LEU A 191 -5.64 -8.41 -16.06
CA LEU A 191 -5.39 -9.72 -16.69
C LEU A 191 -4.43 -9.59 -17.89
N HIS A 192 -4.54 -8.52 -18.67
CA HIS A 192 -3.62 -8.24 -19.76
C HIS A 192 -2.18 -8.00 -19.26
N GLU A 193 -2.01 -7.15 -18.24
CA GLU A 193 -0.72 -6.87 -17.62
C GLU A 193 -0.11 -8.13 -17.00
N LEU A 194 -0.88 -8.89 -16.24
CA LEU A 194 -0.46 -10.15 -15.63
C LEU A 194 -0.06 -11.20 -16.69
N GLY A 195 -0.76 -11.23 -17.84
CA GLY A 195 -0.43 -12.11 -18.94
C GLY A 195 0.94 -11.86 -19.57
N SER A 196 1.48 -10.64 -19.46
CA SER A 196 2.77 -10.25 -20.02
C SER A 196 3.97 -10.54 -19.12
N VAL A 197 3.74 -10.87 -17.84
CA VAL A 197 4.79 -11.11 -16.83
C VAL A 197 5.43 -12.47 -17.05
N GLN A 198 6.76 -12.53 -16.91
CA GLN A 198 7.54 -13.76 -17.11
C GLN A 198 7.47 -14.70 -15.91
N ASP A 199 7.83 -15.96 -16.12
CA ASP A 199 7.93 -16.93 -15.04
C ASP A 199 8.98 -16.52 -14.01
N ASP A 200 8.73 -16.90 -12.75
CA ASP A 200 9.55 -16.59 -11.57
C ASP A 200 9.62 -15.10 -11.18
N GLU A 201 8.82 -14.24 -11.80
CA GLU A 201 8.65 -12.85 -11.37
C GLU A 201 7.50 -12.70 -10.37
N SER A 202 7.59 -11.63 -9.60
CA SER A 202 6.60 -11.21 -8.60
C SER A 202 5.91 -9.92 -9.00
N VAL A 203 4.62 -9.84 -8.74
CA VAL A 203 3.77 -8.68 -9.03
C VAL A 203 3.11 -8.21 -7.76
N GLU A 204 3.05 -6.91 -7.55
CA GLU A 204 2.14 -6.27 -6.60
C GLU A 204 1.00 -5.61 -7.38
N ILE A 205 -0.24 -5.91 -6.99
CA ILE A 205 -1.44 -5.14 -7.36
C ILE A 205 -1.87 -4.32 -6.15
N ILE A 206 -2.09 -3.03 -6.36
CA ILE A 206 -2.66 -2.14 -5.34
C ILE A 206 -4.16 -2.04 -5.57
N LEU A 207 -4.93 -2.26 -4.51
CA LEU A 207 -6.36 -2.00 -4.45
C LEU A 207 -6.68 -1.08 -3.27
N HIS A 208 -7.79 -0.35 -3.40
CA HIS A 208 -8.34 0.49 -2.32
C HIS A 208 -9.76 0.01 -1.94
N PRO A 209 -9.95 -1.26 -1.56
CA PRO A 209 -11.28 -1.77 -1.27
C PRO A 209 -11.88 -1.09 -0.04
N GLY A 210 -13.19 -0.84 -0.05
CA GLY A 210 -13.85 -0.23 1.09
C GLY A 210 -15.35 -0.14 0.88
N TYR A 211 -16.08 -0.02 1.99
CA TYR A 211 -17.45 0.43 1.95
C TYR A 211 -17.50 1.96 1.95
N ASN A 212 -18.60 2.51 1.48
CA ASN A 212 -18.88 3.94 1.48
C ASN A 212 -19.99 4.23 2.48
N ASP A 213 -19.62 4.79 3.63
CA ASP A 213 -20.55 5.49 4.52
C ASP A 213 -20.48 7.00 4.27
N GLN A 214 -21.27 7.77 5.00
CA GLN A 214 -21.29 9.23 4.85
C GLN A 214 -19.89 9.83 5.10
N ILE A 215 -19.17 9.33 6.12
CA ILE A 215 -17.84 9.82 6.48
C ILE A 215 -16.85 9.57 5.35
N THR A 216 -16.84 8.36 4.80
CA THR A 216 -15.97 8.00 3.67
C THR A 216 -16.27 8.83 2.44
N LEU A 217 -17.56 9.05 2.11
CA LEU A 217 -17.97 9.90 1.00
C LEU A 217 -17.50 11.34 1.12
N GLU A 218 -17.49 11.89 2.33
CA GLU A 218 -17.07 13.27 2.61
C GLU A 218 -15.55 13.43 2.72
N SER A 219 -14.84 12.42 3.23
CA SER A 219 -13.41 12.49 3.51
C SER A 219 -12.50 11.84 2.46
N SER A 220 -12.99 10.90 1.68
CA SER A 220 -12.21 10.21 0.64
C SER A 220 -12.43 10.82 -0.75
N SER A 221 -11.38 10.86 -1.57
CA SER A 221 -11.50 11.15 -3.01
C SER A 221 -11.80 9.90 -3.85
N LEU A 222 -11.60 8.72 -3.28
CA LEU A 222 -11.85 7.43 -3.93
C LEU A 222 -13.15 6.84 -3.40
N ASN A 223 -14.28 7.18 -3.99
CA ASN A 223 -15.59 6.70 -3.52
C ASN A 223 -16.11 5.54 -4.38
N TYR A 224 -16.26 5.77 -5.66
CA TYR A 224 -16.64 4.72 -6.61
C TYR A 224 -15.56 3.63 -6.67
N GLU A 225 -14.31 4.05 -6.68
CA GLU A 225 -13.16 3.18 -6.79
C GLU A 225 -13.07 2.18 -5.64
N ARG A 226 -13.43 2.57 -4.40
CA ARG A 226 -13.43 1.66 -3.25
C ARG A 226 -14.44 0.53 -3.40
N ALA A 227 -15.67 0.84 -3.81
CA ALA A 227 -16.69 -0.15 -4.05
C ALA A 227 -16.32 -1.07 -5.24
N ARG A 228 -15.76 -0.49 -6.31
CA ARG A 228 -15.23 -1.22 -7.47
C ARG A 228 -14.12 -2.18 -7.06
N ASP A 229 -13.12 -1.70 -6.32
CA ASP A 229 -11.96 -2.51 -5.90
C ASP A 229 -12.38 -3.62 -4.92
N LEU A 230 -13.36 -3.35 -4.06
CA LEU A 230 -13.95 -4.37 -3.20
C LEU A 230 -14.67 -5.45 -4.05
N SER A 231 -15.46 -5.03 -5.03
CA SER A 231 -16.13 -5.96 -5.95
C SER A 231 -15.13 -6.82 -6.73
N LEU A 232 -14.05 -6.20 -7.22
CA LEU A 232 -12.97 -6.91 -7.92
C LEU A 232 -12.25 -7.90 -7.01
N ALA A 233 -11.94 -7.49 -5.79
CA ALA A 233 -11.26 -8.35 -4.81
C ALA A 233 -12.10 -9.59 -4.46
N LEU A 234 -13.41 -9.47 -4.45
CA LEU A 234 -14.36 -10.55 -4.13
C LEU A 234 -14.79 -11.38 -5.34
N ASP A 235 -14.37 -11.04 -6.57
CA ASP A 235 -14.77 -11.74 -7.78
C ASP A 235 -14.06 -13.10 -7.92
N PRO A 236 -14.79 -14.25 -7.76
CA PRO A 236 -14.17 -15.56 -7.87
C PRO A 236 -13.71 -15.89 -9.30
N ILE A 237 -14.30 -15.25 -10.32
CA ILE A 237 -13.89 -15.41 -11.72
C ILE A 237 -12.54 -14.72 -11.93
N PHE A 238 -12.36 -13.53 -11.38
CA PHE A 238 -11.07 -12.83 -11.44
C PHE A 238 -9.98 -13.61 -10.73
N SER A 239 -10.25 -14.11 -9.52
CA SER A 239 -9.34 -14.99 -8.78
C SER A 239 -8.92 -16.22 -9.60
N LYS A 240 -9.90 -16.89 -10.21
CA LYS A 240 -9.64 -18.06 -11.06
C LYS A 240 -8.80 -17.70 -12.29
N ASN A 241 -9.11 -16.62 -12.99
CA ASN A 241 -8.36 -16.18 -14.18
C ASN A 241 -6.87 -15.88 -13.82
N ILE A 242 -6.61 -15.28 -12.65
CA ILE A 242 -5.26 -15.07 -12.15
C ILE A 242 -4.52 -16.39 -11.94
N GLN A 243 -5.17 -17.38 -11.34
CA GLN A 243 -4.59 -18.72 -11.14
C GLN A 243 -4.34 -19.43 -12.46
N ASP A 244 -5.25 -19.31 -13.42
CA ASP A 244 -5.13 -19.90 -14.78
C ASP A 244 -3.93 -19.27 -15.55
N LEU A 245 -3.51 -18.03 -15.22
CA LEU A 245 -2.29 -17.39 -15.72
C LEU A 245 -1.01 -17.90 -15.01
N GLY A 246 -1.10 -18.85 -14.08
CA GLY A 246 0.02 -19.48 -13.38
C GLY A 246 0.50 -18.73 -12.13
N TYR A 247 -0.32 -17.84 -11.59
CA TYR A 247 -0.01 -17.12 -10.35
C TYR A 247 -0.38 -17.91 -9.10
N THR A 248 0.44 -17.73 -8.07
CA THR A 248 0.15 -18.12 -6.68
C THR A 248 0.07 -16.84 -5.85
N PHE A 249 -1.00 -16.70 -5.07
CA PHE A 249 -1.11 -15.63 -4.10
C PHE A 249 -0.05 -15.77 -3.02
N SER A 250 0.61 -14.66 -2.70
CA SER A 250 1.77 -14.62 -1.83
C SER A 250 1.75 -13.33 -0.99
N HIS A 251 2.69 -13.19 -0.07
CA HIS A 251 2.83 -12.01 0.77
C HIS A 251 4.13 -11.28 0.51
N MET A 252 4.15 -9.96 0.74
CA MET A 252 5.37 -9.15 0.68
C MET A 252 6.47 -9.71 1.58
N SER A 253 6.11 -10.14 2.79
CA SER A 253 7.03 -10.74 3.75
C SER A 253 7.78 -11.96 3.17
N SER A 254 7.17 -12.70 2.25
CA SER A 254 7.77 -13.87 1.61
C SER A 254 8.92 -13.54 0.65
N LEU A 255 9.07 -12.29 0.23
CA LEU A 255 10.15 -11.86 -0.66
C LEU A 255 11.54 -11.99 -0.02
N TRP A 256 11.64 -11.94 1.33
CA TRP A 256 12.87 -12.16 2.08
C TRP A 256 13.16 -13.65 2.34
N SER A 257 12.17 -14.51 2.25
CA SER A 257 12.30 -15.94 2.53
C SER A 257 12.91 -16.75 1.37
N GLN A 258 13.25 -16.09 0.26
CA GLN A 258 13.84 -16.77 -0.90
C GLN A 258 15.38 -16.80 -0.75
N LYS A 259 15.90 -17.99 -0.42
CA LYS A 259 17.35 -18.32 -0.52
C LYS A 259 17.67 -18.87 -1.89
#